data_2dd6025ab568b46db04f8f3f6e183852
#
_entry.id   2dd6025ab568b46db04f8f3f6e183852
#
_cell.length_a   1.000
_cell.length_b   1.000
_cell.length_c   1.000
_cell.angle_alpha   90.00
_cell.angle_beta   90.00
_cell.angle_gamma   90.00
#
_symmetry.space_group_name_H-M   'P 1'
#
loop_
_entity.id
_entity.type
_entity.pdbx_description
1 polymer ?
#
loop_
_entity_poly.entity_id
_entity_poly.type
_entity_poly.pdbx_seq_one_letter_code
_entity_poly.pdbx_strand_id
1 'polypeptide(L)'
;MLMLWITIQFSIFPSNFLSQSYFAFGIIQSITGFMAYVFLSQESMVVKKEDYTGIGKRGKDLVVFFSRLGYKRQVAYEEASRLGADLLEIKAKERTEGTLGFWWCGRYGMHSWPMEIEKIDKDVEKYESVTICSPVWVFGPAAPIREFLTENKGKIKKMRVVITHFQFCPMKSVIKKIEEIAGIKAEEKRSIGTRIGKVREEYII
;
A
#
# COMPACT_ATOMS: atom_id res chain seq x y z
N MET A 1 28.45 4.59 -2.79
CA MET A 1 28.69 3.78 -3.98
C MET A 1 27.94 4.26 -5.21
N LEU A 2 26.64 4.50 -5.15
CA LEU A 2 25.82 4.96 -6.31
C LEU A 2 26.31 6.30 -6.91
N MET A 3 26.57 7.29 -6.05
CA MET A 3 27.08 8.61 -6.46
C MET A 3 28.45 8.53 -7.12
N LEU A 4 29.34 7.67 -6.60
CA LEU A 4 30.68 7.47 -7.15
C LEU A 4 30.63 6.85 -8.54
N TRP A 5 29.73 5.93 -8.77
CA TRP A 5 29.54 5.24 -10.06
C TRP A 5 28.97 6.19 -11.12
N ILE A 6 28.01 7.05 -10.76
CA ILE A 6 27.46 8.10 -11.61
C ILE A 6 28.57 9.10 -12.01
N THR A 7 29.41 9.53 -11.04
CA THR A 7 30.50 10.46 -11.30
C THR A 7 31.56 9.89 -12.23
N ILE A 8 31.90 8.61 -12.08
CA ILE A 8 32.85 7.91 -12.97
C ILE A 8 32.30 7.81 -14.40
N GLN A 9 31.01 7.55 -14.59
CA GLN A 9 30.39 7.48 -15.91
C GLN A 9 30.41 8.85 -16.63
N PHE A 10 30.16 9.94 -15.92
CA PHE A 10 30.23 11.30 -16.51
C PHE A 10 31.65 11.73 -16.89
N SER A 11 32.67 11.23 -16.19
CA SER A 11 34.07 11.65 -16.44
C SER A 11 34.74 10.89 -17.61
N ILE A 12 34.22 9.75 -18.00
CA ILE A 12 34.90 8.84 -18.96
C ILE A 12 34.34 8.95 -20.39
N PHE A 13 33.09 9.43 -20.58
CA PHE A 13 32.47 9.43 -21.92
C PHE A 13 32.05 10.83 -22.39
N PRO A 14 32.50 11.28 -23.57
CA PRO A 14 32.03 12.51 -24.17
C PRO A 14 30.55 12.42 -24.58
N SER A 15 29.91 13.59 -24.71
CA SER A 15 28.48 13.81 -24.94
C SER A 15 27.95 13.33 -26.31
N ASN A 16 28.04 12.04 -26.56
CA ASN A 16 27.50 11.39 -27.74
C ASN A 16 26.38 10.39 -27.37
N PHE A 17 25.69 9.88 -28.36
CA PHE A 17 24.57 8.91 -28.21
C PHE A 17 24.89 7.72 -27.29
N LEU A 18 26.12 7.23 -27.30
CA LEU A 18 26.57 6.11 -26.45
C LEU A 18 26.58 6.53 -24.97
N SER A 19 27.02 7.73 -24.62
CA SER A 19 27.03 8.18 -23.21
C SER A 19 25.61 8.33 -22.65
N GLN A 20 24.66 8.78 -23.45
CA GLN A 20 23.26 8.86 -23.07
C GLN A 20 22.64 7.47 -22.84
N SER A 21 23.01 6.50 -23.68
CA SER A 21 22.54 5.12 -23.52
C SER A 21 23.10 4.46 -22.25
N TYR A 22 24.38 4.66 -21.93
CA TYR A 22 24.97 4.18 -20.69
C TYR A 22 24.41 4.87 -19.46
N PHE A 23 24.09 6.15 -19.53
CA PHE A 23 23.44 6.87 -18.45
C PHE A 23 22.04 6.34 -18.18
N ALA A 24 21.23 6.15 -19.22
CA ALA A 24 19.91 5.55 -19.11
C ALA A 24 19.96 4.13 -18.52
N PHE A 25 20.91 3.31 -18.98
CA PHE A 25 21.14 1.96 -18.46
C PHE A 25 21.55 1.98 -16.98
N GLY A 26 22.41 2.90 -16.58
CA GLY A 26 22.80 3.10 -15.19
C GLY A 26 21.63 3.50 -14.27
N ILE A 27 20.74 4.36 -14.75
CA ILE A 27 19.53 4.72 -14.03
C ILE A 27 18.62 3.49 -13.87
N ILE A 28 18.40 2.74 -14.95
CA ILE A 28 17.55 1.55 -14.93
C ILE A 28 18.12 0.50 -13.95
N GLN A 29 19.41 0.24 -13.98
CA GLN A 29 20.07 -0.69 -13.04
C GLN A 29 19.95 -0.20 -11.59
N SER A 30 20.11 1.10 -11.34
CA SER A 30 19.99 1.67 -10.00
C SER A 30 18.59 1.55 -9.45
N ILE A 31 17.57 1.81 -10.27
CA ILE A 31 16.16 1.63 -9.91
C ILE A 31 15.89 0.14 -9.66
N THR A 32 16.35 -0.75 -10.53
CA THR A 32 16.16 -2.21 -10.39
C THR A 32 16.84 -2.73 -9.13
N GLY A 33 18.07 -2.31 -8.84
CA GLY A 33 18.81 -2.67 -7.63
C GLY A 33 18.14 -2.16 -6.35
N PHE A 34 17.67 -0.91 -6.36
CA PHE A 34 16.90 -0.36 -5.25
C PHE A 34 15.59 -1.12 -5.04
N MET A 35 14.89 -1.44 -6.11
CA MET A 35 13.66 -2.22 -6.06
C MET A 35 13.91 -3.62 -5.53
N ALA A 36 14.95 -4.31 -6.00
CA ALA A 36 15.34 -5.63 -5.49
C ALA A 36 15.66 -5.58 -3.99
N TYR A 37 16.39 -4.55 -3.54
CA TYR A 37 16.68 -4.33 -2.12
C TYR A 37 15.42 -4.12 -1.30
N VAL A 38 14.47 -3.31 -1.78
CA VAL A 38 13.18 -3.09 -1.12
C VAL A 38 12.38 -4.39 -1.06
N PHE A 39 12.36 -5.18 -2.13
CA PHE A 39 11.67 -6.48 -2.15
C PHE A 39 12.27 -7.46 -1.15
N LEU A 40 13.57 -7.67 -1.20
CA LEU A 40 14.26 -8.61 -0.30
C LEU A 40 14.13 -8.22 1.17
N SER A 41 14.18 -6.93 1.47
CA SER A 41 14.01 -6.44 2.84
C SER A 41 12.59 -6.60 3.38
N GLN A 42 11.59 -6.70 2.49
CA GLN A 42 10.18 -6.86 2.86
C GLN A 42 9.76 -8.33 2.96
N GLU A 43 10.35 -9.23 2.19
CA GLU A 43 10.09 -10.67 2.26
C GLU A 43 10.51 -11.28 3.61
N SER A 44 11.44 -10.65 4.31
CA SER A 44 11.87 -11.09 5.65
C SER A 44 10.85 -10.81 6.76
N MET A 45 9.79 -10.05 6.49
CA MET A 45 8.77 -9.69 7.48
C MET A 45 7.54 -10.61 7.40
N VAL A 46 7.70 -11.83 7.87
CA VAL A 46 6.56 -12.75 8.06
C VAL A 46 5.84 -12.37 9.34
N VAL A 47 4.64 -11.82 9.21
CA VAL A 47 3.75 -11.51 10.33
C VAL A 47 2.69 -12.60 10.45
N LYS A 48 2.60 -13.22 11.63
CA LYS A 48 1.62 -14.27 11.89
C LYS A 48 0.40 -13.69 12.58
N LYS A 49 -0.79 -14.13 12.17
CA LYS A 49 -2.06 -13.67 12.74
C LYS A 49 -2.20 -14.06 14.21
N GLU A 50 -1.62 -15.20 14.58
CA GLU A 50 -1.65 -15.78 15.92
C GLU A 50 -0.99 -14.88 16.98
N ASP A 51 -0.06 -14.04 16.56
CA ASP A 51 0.62 -13.08 17.44
C ASP A 51 -0.32 -11.93 17.90
N TYR A 52 -1.52 -11.83 17.29
CA TYR A 52 -2.48 -10.74 17.52
C TYR A 52 -3.79 -11.27 18.12
N THR A 53 -3.77 -11.50 19.44
CA THR A 53 -4.86 -12.18 20.18
C THR A 53 -6.18 -11.40 20.23
N GLY A 54 -6.20 -10.11 19.85
CA GLY A 54 -7.38 -9.24 19.86
C GLY A 54 -8.32 -9.41 18.68
N ILE A 55 -7.84 -9.98 17.57
CA ILE A 55 -8.57 -10.06 16.29
C ILE A 55 -9.86 -10.90 16.45
N GLY A 56 -10.99 -10.37 15.96
CA GLY A 56 -12.28 -11.06 15.93
C GLY A 56 -13.02 -11.16 17.26
N LYS A 57 -12.52 -10.56 18.34
CA LYS A 57 -13.14 -10.69 19.66
C LYS A 57 -14.48 -9.98 19.82
N ARG A 58 -14.70 -8.89 19.09
CA ARG A 58 -15.93 -8.07 19.21
C ARG A 58 -16.92 -8.31 18.07
N GLY A 59 -16.45 -8.65 16.86
CA GLY A 59 -17.29 -8.97 15.70
C GLY A 59 -18.15 -7.82 15.15
N LYS A 60 -17.99 -6.59 15.68
CA LYS A 60 -18.77 -5.43 15.29
C LYS A 60 -18.07 -4.54 14.26
N ASP A 61 -16.75 -4.56 14.27
CA ASP A 61 -15.89 -3.79 13.40
C ASP A 61 -15.21 -4.71 12.39
N LEU A 62 -14.96 -4.20 11.19
CA LEU A 62 -14.22 -4.90 10.13
C LEU A 62 -12.99 -4.10 9.75
N VAL A 63 -11.82 -4.73 9.70
CA VAL A 63 -10.62 -4.16 9.11
C VAL A 63 -10.39 -4.79 7.74
N VAL A 64 -10.49 -3.96 6.72
CA VAL A 64 -10.26 -4.32 5.32
C VAL A 64 -8.88 -3.85 4.90
N PHE A 65 -8.07 -4.73 4.34
CA PHE A 65 -6.72 -4.36 3.92
C PHE A 65 -6.29 -5.07 2.65
N PHE A 66 -5.32 -4.48 1.98
CA PHE A 66 -4.58 -5.08 0.89
C PHE A 66 -3.09 -5.03 1.21
N SER A 67 -2.40 -6.14 1.00
CA SER A 67 -0.95 -6.21 1.18
C SER A 67 -0.28 -7.01 0.08
N ARG A 68 0.61 -6.37 -0.69
CA ARG A 68 1.33 -7.01 -1.78
C ARG A 68 2.44 -7.95 -1.31
N LEU A 69 3.15 -7.57 -0.25
CA LEU A 69 4.36 -8.24 0.27
C LEU A 69 4.28 -8.60 1.75
N GLY A 70 3.08 -8.66 2.31
CA GLY A 70 2.87 -8.98 3.73
C GLY A 70 3.14 -7.82 4.70
N TYR A 71 3.94 -6.84 4.33
CA TYR A 71 4.35 -5.74 5.21
C TYR A 71 3.18 -4.91 5.77
N LYS A 72 2.20 -4.59 4.96
CA LYS A 72 1.02 -3.84 5.39
C LYS A 72 0.05 -4.67 6.22
N ARG A 73 0.24 -5.98 6.21
CA ARG A 73 -0.52 -6.94 7.03
C ARG A 73 -0.30 -6.67 8.52
N GLN A 74 0.93 -6.31 8.92
CA GLN A 74 1.21 -5.95 10.31
C GLN A 74 0.31 -4.82 10.80
N VAL A 75 0.25 -3.70 10.07
CA VAL A 75 -0.59 -2.55 10.44
C VAL A 75 -2.07 -2.93 10.54
N ALA A 76 -2.55 -3.76 9.60
CA ALA A 76 -3.93 -4.23 9.64
C ALA A 76 -4.21 -5.15 10.83
N TYR A 77 -3.26 -5.99 11.21
CA TYR A 77 -3.40 -6.88 12.36
C TYR A 77 -3.33 -6.12 13.68
N GLU A 78 -2.43 -5.15 13.81
CA GLU A 78 -2.37 -4.25 14.96
C GLU A 78 -3.70 -3.51 15.14
N GLU A 79 -4.22 -2.96 14.06
CA GLU A 79 -5.49 -2.22 14.07
C GLU A 79 -6.68 -3.14 14.40
N ALA A 80 -6.75 -4.32 13.81
CA ALA A 80 -7.81 -5.29 14.11
C ALA A 80 -7.73 -5.79 15.55
N SER A 81 -6.52 -6.01 16.08
CA SER A 81 -6.32 -6.40 17.48
C SER A 81 -6.73 -5.26 18.45
N ARG A 82 -6.38 -4.01 18.13
CA ARG A 82 -6.76 -2.81 18.91
C ARG A 82 -8.28 -2.67 19.01
N LEU A 83 -8.99 -2.88 17.92
CA LEU A 83 -10.44 -2.72 17.82
C LEU A 83 -11.23 -3.98 18.23
N GLY A 84 -10.58 -5.13 18.33
CA GLY A 84 -11.25 -6.42 18.42
C GLY A 84 -12.01 -6.79 17.14
N ALA A 85 -11.60 -6.25 16.02
CA ALA A 85 -12.29 -6.31 14.74
C ALA A 85 -12.01 -7.60 13.97
N ASP A 86 -12.93 -7.96 13.09
CA ASP A 86 -12.71 -8.96 12.06
C ASP A 86 -11.73 -8.45 11.01
N LEU A 87 -11.06 -9.37 10.32
CA LEU A 87 -10.13 -9.07 9.23
C LEU A 87 -10.70 -9.53 7.88
N LEU A 88 -10.51 -8.70 6.86
CA LEU A 88 -10.75 -9.03 5.46
C LEU A 88 -9.54 -8.62 4.62
N GLU A 89 -8.79 -9.59 4.14
CA GLU A 89 -7.73 -9.35 3.17
C GLU A 89 -8.31 -9.34 1.75
N ILE A 90 -8.15 -8.21 1.07
CA ILE A 90 -8.54 -8.11 -0.34
C ILE A 90 -7.46 -8.75 -1.19
N LYS A 91 -7.86 -9.68 -2.05
CA LYS A 91 -6.99 -10.34 -3.01
C LYS A 91 -7.32 -9.85 -4.42
N ALA A 92 -6.28 -9.42 -5.14
CA ALA A 92 -6.42 -9.07 -6.55
C ALA A 92 -6.47 -10.35 -7.40
N LYS A 93 -7.30 -10.38 -8.44
CA LYS A 93 -7.27 -11.45 -9.44
C LYS A 93 -6.01 -11.40 -10.30
N GLU A 94 -5.49 -10.20 -10.52
CA GLU A 94 -4.27 -10.00 -11.28
C GLU A 94 -3.02 -10.21 -10.40
N ARG A 95 -1.92 -10.55 -11.07
CA ARG A 95 -0.64 -10.73 -10.41
C ARG A 95 -0.11 -9.40 -9.86
N THR A 96 0.02 -9.30 -8.54
CA THR A 96 0.58 -8.14 -7.85
C THR A 96 1.97 -8.36 -7.28
N GLU A 97 2.47 -9.59 -7.32
CA GLU A 97 3.74 -10.01 -6.72
C GLU A 97 4.92 -9.92 -7.69
N GLY A 98 6.12 -9.84 -7.12
CA GLY A 98 7.36 -9.76 -7.86
C GLY A 98 7.57 -8.44 -8.60
N THR A 99 8.62 -8.37 -9.41
CA THR A 99 9.02 -7.15 -10.15
C THR A 99 7.97 -6.73 -11.18
N LEU A 100 7.44 -7.69 -11.95
CA LEU A 100 6.39 -7.40 -12.93
C LEU A 100 5.11 -6.92 -12.24
N GLY A 101 4.71 -7.55 -11.14
CA GLY A 101 3.57 -7.11 -10.34
C GLY A 101 3.75 -5.69 -9.79
N PHE A 102 4.97 -5.30 -9.41
CA PHE A 102 5.26 -3.94 -8.98
C PHE A 102 4.98 -2.90 -10.08
N TRP A 103 5.50 -3.13 -11.29
CA TRP A 103 5.28 -2.23 -12.43
C TRP A 103 3.80 -2.18 -12.82
N TRP A 104 3.12 -3.33 -12.75
CA TRP A 104 1.69 -3.44 -13.02
C TRP A 104 0.87 -2.63 -12.02
N CYS A 105 1.12 -2.81 -10.73
CA CYS A 105 0.51 -2.02 -9.66
C CYS A 105 0.78 -0.50 -9.82
N GLY A 106 1.99 -0.13 -10.22
CA GLY A 106 2.35 1.26 -10.51
C GLY A 106 1.52 1.85 -11.64
N ARG A 107 1.29 1.09 -12.72
CA ARG A 107 0.44 1.50 -13.85
C ARG A 107 -0.99 1.75 -13.40
N TYR A 108 -1.59 0.80 -12.66
CA TYR A 108 -2.93 0.99 -12.09
C TYR A 108 -3.01 2.21 -11.18
N GLY A 109 -1.98 2.45 -10.37
CA GLY A 109 -1.87 3.63 -9.52
C GLY A 109 -1.85 4.93 -10.31
N MET A 110 -1.02 5.02 -11.37
CA MET A 110 -0.89 6.22 -12.21
C MET A 110 -2.20 6.60 -12.92
N HIS A 111 -2.91 5.60 -13.46
CA HIS A 111 -4.15 5.83 -14.17
C HIS A 111 -5.39 5.86 -13.27
N SER A 112 -5.21 5.63 -11.98
CA SER A 112 -6.33 5.52 -11.03
C SER A 112 -7.37 4.46 -11.41
N TRP A 113 -6.96 3.42 -12.13
CA TRP A 113 -7.84 2.31 -12.51
C TRP A 113 -8.17 1.42 -11.30
N PRO A 114 -9.40 0.90 -11.22
CA PRO A 114 -9.72 -0.20 -10.31
C PRO A 114 -9.03 -1.47 -10.78
N MET A 115 -8.85 -2.44 -9.89
CA MET A 115 -8.26 -3.75 -10.20
C MET A 115 -9.21 -4.82 -9.69
N GLU A 116 -9.63 -5.73 -10.56
CA GLU A 116 -10.53 -6.81 -10.18
C GLU A 116 -10.05 -7.56 -8.93
N ILE A 117 -10.98 -7.81 -8.03
CA ILE A 117 -10.73 -8.51 -6.77
C ILE A 117 -11.42 -9.87 -6.74
N GLU A 118 -10.90 -10.78 -5.91
CA GLU A 118 -11.58 -12.02 -5.62
C GLU A 118 -12.90 -11.76 -4.88
N LYS A 119 -13.82 -12.70 -4.97
CA LYS A 119 -15.12 -12.60 -4.30
C LYS A 119 -14.92 -12.46 -2.79
N ILE A 120 -15.58 -11.46 -2.23
CA ILE A 120 -15.56 -11.19 -0.80
C ILE A 120 -16.56 -12.12 -0.11
N ASP A 121 -16.12 -12.77 0.96
CA ASP A 121 -16.92 -13.69 1.79
C ASP A 121 -17.67 -13.01 2.93
N LYS A 122 -17.36 -11.72 3.19
CA LYS A 122 -17.92 -10.95 4.29
C LYS A 122 -18.93 -9.91 3.80
N ASP A 123 -20.07 -9.89 4.44
CA ASP A 123 -21.11 -8.87 4.20
C ASP A 123 -20.77 -7.60 4.99
N VAL A 124 -20.37 -6.55 4.28
CA VAL A 124 -19.91 -5.27 4.85
C VAL A 124 -21.03 -4.56 5.63
N GLU A 125 -22.28 -4.73 5.23
CA GLU A 125 -23.43 -4.07 5.87
C GLU A 125 -23.69 -4.56 7.30
N LYS A 126 -23.21 -5.75 7.65
CA LYS A 126 -23.36 -6.31 9.01
C LYS A 126 -22.50 -5.61 10.05
N TYR A 127 -21.45 -4.92 9.61
CA TYR A 127 -20.53 -4.26 10.52
C TYR A 127 -20.99 -2.83 10.89
N GLU A 128 -20.73 -2.44 12.13
CA GLU A 128 -21.00 -1.09 12.61
C GLU A 128 -20.00 -0.06 12.04
N SER A 129 -18.74 -0.50 11.88
CA SER A 129 -17.67 0.33 11.35
C SER A 129 -16.69 -0.48 10.52
N VAL A 130 -16.16 0.13 9.46
CA VAL A 130 -15.16 -0.45 8.57
C VAL A 130 -13.89 0.40 8.58
N THR A 131 -12.77 -0.22 8.92
CA THR A 131 -11.45 0.41 8.82
C THR A 131 -10.78 0.02 7.53
N ILE A 132 -10.44 0.98 6.69
CA ILE A 132 -9.75 0.78 5.42
C ILE A 132 -8.25 0.95 5.63
N CYS A 133 -7.49 -0.15 5.56
CA CYS A 133 -6.03 -0.13 5.60
C CYS A 133 -5.46 -0.25 4.18
N SER A 134 -4.97 0.85 3.61
CA SER A 134 -4.49 0.90 2.23
C SER A 134 -3.03 1.32 2.13
N PRO A 135 -2.19 0.60 1.36
CA PRO A 135 -0.94 1.17 0.89
C PRO A 135 -1.23 2.28 -0.13
N VAL A 136 -0.34 3.27 -0.17
CA VAL A 136 -0.41 4.34 -1.17
C VAL A 136 0.32 3.88 -2.44
N TRP A 137 -0.40 3.93 -3.57
CA TRP A 137 0.13 3.69 -4.90
C TRP A 137 0.01 4.97 -5.73
N VAL A 138 1.14 5.55 -6.09
CA VAL A 138 1.23 6.73 -6.94
C VAL A 138 0.20 7.82 -6.55
N PHE A 139 0.28 8.28 -5.30
CA PHE A 139 -0.60 9.32 -4.72
C PHE A 139 -2.10 8.97 -4.67
N GLY A 140 -2.43 7.67 -4.65
CA GLY A 140 -3.79 7.16 -4.49
C GLY A 140 -3.85 5.92 -3.61
N PRO A 141 -5.04 5.45 -3.21
CA PRO A 141 -5.17 4.16 -2.56
C PRO A 141 -4.83 3.03 -3.53
N ALA A 142 -4.42 1.88 -3.01
CA ALA A 142 -4.15 0.70 -3.83
C ALA A 142 -5.38 0.34 -4.69
N ALA A 143 -5.13 -0.09 -5.93
CA ALA A 143 -6.21 -0.37 -6.89
C ALA A 143 -7.22 -1.43 -6.39
N PRO A 144 -6.82 -2.54 -5.71
CA PRO A 144 -7.79 -3.48 -5.13
C PRO A 144 -8.67 -2.85 -4.04
N ILE A 145 -8.12 -1.92 -3.25
CA ILE A 145 -8.93 -1.18 -2.26
C ILE A 145 -9.90 -0.23 -2.95
N ARG A 146 -9.52 0.35 -4.07
CA ARG A 146 -10.38 1.20 -4.90
C ARG A 146 -11.60 0.42 -5.39
N GLU A 147 -11.37 -0.79 -5.90
CA GLU A 147 -12.44 -1.69 -6.34
C GLU A 147 -13.37 -2.05 -5.19
N PHE A 148 -12.80 -2.50 -4.06
CA PHE A 148 -13.59 -2.79 -2.86
C PHE A 148 -14.50 -1.63 -2.45
N LEU A 149 -13.98 -0.41 -2.42
CA LEU A 149 -14.75 0.78 -2.04
C LEU A 149 -15.87 1.09 -3.07
N THR A 150 -15.59 0.87 -4.35
CA THR A 150 -16.56 1.08 -5.43
C THR A 150 -17.72 0.07 -5.33
N GLU A 151 -17.44 -1.22 -5.15
CA GLU A 151 -18.44 -2.27 -4.99
C GLU A 151 -19.28 -2.14 -3.71
N ASN A 152 -18.71 -1.53 -2.68
CA ASN A 152 -19.34 -1.37 -1.37
C ASN A 152 -19.77 0.06 -1.08
N LYS A 153 -19.84 0.92 -2.10
CA LYS A 153 -20.32 2.29 -1.96
C LYS A 153 -21.75 2.31 -1.42
N GLY A 154 -21.97 3.08 -0.36
CA GLY A 154 -23.27 3.19 0.32
C GLY A 154 -23.58 2.07 1.33
N LYS A 155 -22.73 1.01 1.43
CA LYS A 155 -22.91 -0.07 2.40
C LYS A 155 -22.14 0.16 3.72
N ILE A 156 -21.13 1.02 3.71
CA ILE A 156 -20.32 1.34 4.87
C ILE A 156 -21.04 2.38 5.71
N LYS A 157 -21.38 2.03 6.97
CA LYS A 157 -22.09 2.92 7.90
C LYS A 157 -21.18 3.96 8.53
N LYS A 158 -20.00 3.52 9.00
CA LYS A 158 -18.93 4.34 9.57
C LYS A 158 -17.59 3.89 9.01
N MET A 159 -16.72 4.82 8.72
CA MET A 159 -15.43 4.52 8.12
C MET A 159 -14.28 5.10 8.95
N ARG A 160 -13.23 4.29 9.12
CA ARG A 160 -11.90 4.74 9.56
C ARG A 160 -10.90 4.47 8.44
N VAL A 161 -9.88 5.30 8.33
CA VAL A 161 -8.88 5.16 7.27
C VAL A 161 -7.48 5.17 7.85
N VAL A 162 -6.72 4.13 7.53
CA VAL A 162 -5.31 4.00 7.85
C VAL A 162 -4.54 3.82 6.54
N ILE A 163 -3.75 4.80 6.15
CA ILE A 163 -2.90 4.67 4.96
C ILE A 163 -1.45 4.46 5.36
N THR A 164 -0.73 3.70 4.55
CA THR A 164 0.70 3.43 4.72
C THR A 164 1.47 3.84 3.49
N HIS A 165 2.59 4.56 3.68
CA HIS A 165 3.39 5.11 2.58
C HIS A 165 4.87 5.20 2.95
N PHE A 166 5.73 5.49 1.97
CA PHE A 166 7.18 5.67 2.16
C PHE A 166 7.60 7.14 2.36
N GLN A 167 6.68 8.09 2.35
CA GLN A 167 6.97 9.51 2.46
C GLN A 167 7.04 9.96 3.92
N PHE A 168 7.69 11.12 4.13
CA PHE A 168 7.93 11.70 5.46
C PHE A 168 6.84 12.70 5.89
N CYS A 169 5.79 12.85 5.14
CA CYS A 169 4.69 13.76 5.43
C CYS A 169 3.34 13.06 5.32
N PRO A 170 2.33 13.50 6.07
CA PRO A 170 1.00 12.90 6.01
C PRO A 170 0.38 13.09 4.63
N MET A 171 -0.21 12.03 4.09
CA MET A 171 -0.81 12.05 2.74
C MET A 171 -2.31 12.29 2.78
N LYS A 172 -2.72 13.48 3.23
CA LYS A 172 -4.13 13.89 3.36
C LYS A 172 -4.95 13.74 2.06
N SER A 173 -4.31 14.00 0.91
CA SER A 173 -4.95 13.89 -0.40
C SER A 173 -5.39 12.45 -0.73
N VAL A 174 -4.66 11.44 -0.26
CA VAL A 174 -5.02 10.04 -0.48
C VAL A 174 -6.23 9.65 0.36
N ILE A 175 -6.30 10.12 1.61
CA ILE A 175 -7.45 9.89 2.48
C ILE A 175 -8.70 10.53 1.87
N LYS A 176 -8.57 11.77 1.35
CA LYS A 176 -9.67 12.45 0.66
C LYS A 176 -10.17 11.64 -0.55
N LYS A 177 -9.28 11.06 -1.35
CA LYS A 177 -9.67 10.17 -2.46
C LYS A 177 -10.41 8.92 -1.98
N ILE A 178 -10.02 8.33 -0.86
CA ILE A 178 -10.73 7.18 -0.26
C ILE A 178 -12.16 7.61 0.12
N GLU A 179 -12.32 8.75 0.78
CA GLU A 179 -13.62 9.30 1.16
C GLU A 179 -14.52 9.58 -0.06
N GLU A 180 -13.95 10.15 -1.12
CA GLU A 180 -14.67 10.42 -2.38
C GLU A 180 -15.17 9.13 -3.06
N ILE A 181 -14.34 8.08 -3.11
CA ILE A 181 -14.73 6.80 -3.69
C ILE A 181 -15.80 6.12 -2.84
N ALA A 182 -15.60 6.05 -1.52
CA ALA A 182 -16.54 5.44 -0.59
C ALA A 182 -17.86 6.21 -0.48
N GLY A 183 -17.86 7.52 -0.76
CA GLY A 183 -19.00 8.39 -0.61
C GLY A 183 -19.34 8.76 0.86
N ILE A 184 -18.41 8.52 1.78
CA ILE A 184 -18.54 8.79 3.20
C ILE A 184 -17.25 9.36 3.78
N LYS A 185 -17.35 10.27 4.75
CA LYS A 185 -16.17 10.79 5.45
C LYS A 185 -15.71 9.84 6.55
N ALA A 186 -14.40 9.75 6.72
CA ALA A 186 -13.81 8.96 7.78
C ALA A 186 -13.87 9.70 9.12
N GLU A 187 -14.28 8.96 10.18
CA GLU A 187 -14.30 9.45 11.55
C GLU A 187 -12.89 9.53 12.15
N GLU A 188 -12.03 8.56 11.79
CA GLU A 188 -10.64 8.48 12.22
C GLU A 188 -9.73 8.36 10.99
N LYS A 189 -8.66 9.14 10.96
CA LYS A 189 -7.75 9.26 9.82
C LYS A 189 -6.32 9.15 10.32
N ARG A 190 -5.62 8.12 9.88
CA ARG A 190 -4.22 7.89 10.25
C ARG A 190 -3.37 7.73 9.00
N SER A 191 -2.21 8.37 9.01
CA SER A 191 -1.22 8.30 7.92
C SER A 191 0.08 7.79 8.52
N ILE A 192 0.53 6.61 8.10
CA ILE A 192 1.69 5.92 8.66
C ILE A 192 2.82 5.91 7.63
N GLY A 193 3.86 6.68 7.91
CA GLY A 193 5.11 6.64 7.17
C GLY A 193 5.91 5.38 7.54
N THR A 194 6.26 4.58 6.54
CA THR A 194 7.02 3.35 6.74
C THR A 194 8.32 3.39 5.94
N ARG A 195 9.44 3.03 6.51
CA ARG A 195 10.71 2.85 5.79
C ARG A 195 11.23 1.45 6.01
N ILE A 196 11.42 0.72 4.91
CA ILE A 196 12.06 -0.60 4.90
C ILE A 196 11.58 -1.47 6.08
N GLY A 197 10.26 -1.68 6.15
CA GLY A 197 9.70 -2.53 7.18
C GLY A 197 9.57 -1.95 8.59
N LYS A 198 9.98 -0.72 8.86
CA LYS A 198 9.83 -0.08 10.17
C LYS A 198 8.81 1.06 10.11
N VAL A 199 7.84 1.02 10.99
CA VAL A 199 6.96 2.17 11.24
C VAL A 199 7.84 3.31 11.75
N ARG A 200 7.78 4.47 11.11
CA ARG A 200 8.60 5.63 11.49
C ARG A 200 7.81 6.72 12.14
N GLU A 201 6.71 7.08 11.54
CA GLU A 201 5.93 8.24 11.95
C GLU A 201 4.46 7.97 11.70
N GLU A 202 3.65 8.27 12.68
CA GLU A 202 2.21 8.18 12.62
C GLU A 202 1.61 9.57 12.76
N TYR A 203 0.74 9.95 11.83
CA TYR A 203 0.02 11.21 11.84
C TYR A 203 -1.48 10.94 11.99
N ILE A 204 -2.07 11.47 13.05
CA ILE A 204 -3.52 11.59 13.20
C ILE A 204 -3.94 12.85 12.45
N ILE A 205 -4.90 12.76 11.55
CA ILE A 205 -5.29 13.83 10.62
C ILE A 205 -6.71 14.31 10.93
#